data_a302bcdda2997bca11e8791ca43e3bad
#
_entry.id   a302bcdda2997bca11e8791ca43e3bad
#
_cell.length_a   1.000
_cell.length_b   1.000
_cell.length_c   1.000
_cell.angle_alpha   90.00
_cell.angle_beta   90.00
_cell.angle_gamma   90.00
#
_symmetry.space_group_name_H-M   'P 1'
#
loop_
_entity.id
_entity.type
_entity.pdbx_description
1 polymer ?
#
loop_
_entity_poly.entity_id
_entity_poly.type
_entity_poly.pdbx_seq_one_letter_code
_entity_poly.pdbx_strand_id
1 'polypeptide(L)'
;PIYISMGDLCASGGYYIATVGKKLFASPVTLTGSIGVVILYPEFSEAIDKLKVNMEGFSKGKDFDIFDVFSKLSEESKEKIVYSMKEVYSEFKEHVMQARNISEEDLEKIAGGRVWLGSQAKENGLVDELGTLNDCIDSLAKDLELKDFKLAYIRGRQSIAEIVSAMKPQFIKSDIVEKMEMLK
;
A
#
# COMPACT_ATOMS: atom_id res chain seq x y z
N PRO A 1 9.30 -22.11 -0.51
CA PRO A 1 8.79 -21.14 0.46
C PRO A 1 9.04 -19.71 -0.01
N ILE A 2 8.20 -18.77 0.43
CA ILE A 2 8.36 -17.35 0.18
C ILE A 2 8.80 -16.69 1.48
N TYR A 3 9.87 -15.91 1.44
CA TYR A 3 10.31 -15.06 2.54
C TYR A 3 10.15 -13.62 2.12
N ILE A 4 9.72 -12.78 3.03
CA ILE A 4 9.45 -11.36 2.78
C ILE A 4 10.45 -10.51 3.55
N SER A 5 11.15 -9.66 2.84
CA SER A 5 11.95 -8.58 3.44
C SER A 5 11.21 -7.25 3.21
N MET A 6 10.73 -6.66 4.29
CA MET A 6 10.03 -5.38 4.26
C MET A 6 11.04 -4.25 4.08
N GLY A 7 10.73 -3.28 3.20
CA GLY A 7 11.51 -2.04 3.07
C GLY A 7 11.17 -1.04 4.19
N ASP A 8 11.27 0.25 3.88
CA ASP A 8 10.98 1.31 4.86
C ASP A 8 9.50 1.35 5.24
N LEU A 9 8.61 0.98 4.31
CA LEU A 9 7.17 0.94 4.48
C LEU A 9 6.59 -0.35 3.89
N CYS A 10 5.90 -1.11 4.75
CA CYS A 10 5.13 -2.30 4.36
C CYS A 10 3.87 -2.38 5.24
N ALA A 11 2.89 -1.54 4.95
CA ALA A 11 1.70 -1.35 5.79
C ALA A 11 0.41 -1.46 4.97
N SER A 12 -0.74 -1.66 5.64
CA SER A 12 -2.06 -1.79 5.02
C SER A 12 -2.05 -2.87 3.93
N GLY A 13 -2.41 -2.57 2.68
CA GLY A 13 -2.34 -3.50 1.56
C GLY A 13 -0.95 -4.12 1.33
N GLY A 14 0.13 -3.40 1.65
CA GLY A 14 1.50 -3.95 1.63
C GLY A 14 1.68 -5.05 2.66
N TYR A 15 1.17 -4.87 3.89
CA TYR A 15 1.19 -5.90 4.91
C TYR A 15 0.27 -7.08 4.55
N TYR A 16 -0.92 -6.79 3.98
CA TYR A 16 -1.82 -7.83 3.47
C TYR A 16 -1.11 -8.77 2.49
N ILE A 17 -0.38 -8.21 1.52
CA ILE A 17 0.41 -9.01 0.56
C ILE A 17 1.55 -9.76 1.28
N ALA A 18 2.19 -9.15 2.26
CA ALA A 18 3.29 -9.78 3.00
C ALA A 18 2.85 -11.02 3.80
N THR A 19 1.58 -11.13 4.17
CA THR A 19 1.06 -12.30 4.91
C THR A 19 1.18 -13.63 4.16
N VAL A 20 1.43 -13.63 2.84
CA VAL A 20 1.71 -14.87 2.08
C VAL A 20 3.09 -15.45 2.41
N GLY A 21 3.96 -14.68 3.04
CA GLY A 21 5.30 -15.09 3.40
C GLY A 21 5.32 -16.11 4.56
N LYS A 22 6.11 -17.17 4.41
CA LYS A 22 6.39 -18.11 5.49
C LYS A 22 7.16 -17.42 6.64
N LYS A 23 7.99 -16.43 6.32
CA LYS A 23 8.79 -15.67 7.27
C LYS A 23 8.93 -14.22 6.80
N LEU A 24 8.70 -13.30 7.73
CA LEU A 24 8.67 -11.86 7.48
C LEU A 24 9.83 -11.18 8.23
N PHE A 25 10.65 -10.44 7.50
CA PHE A 25 11.76 -9.66 8.02
C PHE A 25 11.46 -8.16 7.88
N ALA A 26 11.79 -7.39 8.89
CA ALA A 26 11.70 -5.94 8.87
C ALA A 26 12.92 -5.30 9.54
N SER A 27 13.30 -4.10 9.10
CA SER A 27 14.21 -3.25 9.87
C SER A 27 13.51 -2.79 11.17
N PRO A 28 14.23 -2.53 12.26
CA PRO A 28 13.63 -2.00 13.50
C PRO A 28 12.77 -0.75 13.29
N VAL A 29 13.07 0.05 12.27
CA VAL A 29 12.40 1.32 11.94
C VAL A 29 11.41 1.21 10.76
N THR A 30 11.23 0.05 10.17
CA THR A 30 10.21 -0.20 9.14
C THR A 30 8.83 0.18 9.68
N LEU A 31 8.06 0.96 8.92
CA LEU A 31 6.65 1.21 9.22
C LEU A 31 5.80 0.07 8.65
N THR A 32 5.02 -0.59 9.51
CA THR A 32 4.21 -1.76 9.14
C THR A 32 2.88 -1.82 9.90
N GLY A 33 2.14 -2.93 9.78
CA GLY A 33 0.80 -3.05 10.33
C GLY A 33 -0.21 -2.28 9.51
N SER A 34 -0.86 -1.27 10.10
CA SER A 34 -1.99 -0.54 9.49
C SER A 34 -3.09 -1.49 9.00
N ILE A 35 -3.41 -2.49 9.84
CA ILE A 35 -4.46 -3.47 9.57
C ILE A 35 -5.79 -2.78 9.77
N GLY A 36 -6.35 -2.29 8.67
CA GLY A 36 -7.57 -1.50 8.68
C GLY A 36 -7.98 -1.08 7.28
N VAL A 37 -9.18 -0.51 7.18
CA VAL A 37 -9.74 0.01 5.93
C VAL A 37 -10.14 1.46 6.13
N VAL A 38 -9.75 2.32 5.20
CA VAL A 38 -10.16 3.72 5.15
C VAL A 38 -10.62 4.07 3.75
N ILE A 39 -11.72 4.78 3.64
CA ILE A 39 -12.20 5.37 2.38
C ILE A 39 -12.28 6.88 2.57
N LEU A 40 -11.64 7.61 1.67
CA LEU A 40 -11.80 9.05 1.54
C LEU A 40 -12.81 9.33 0.43
N TYR A 41 -13.90 9.99 0.79
CA TYR A 41 -14.92 10.40 -0.17
C TYR A 41 -14.98 11.93 -0.24
N PRO A 42 -14.41 12.56 -1.28
CA PRO A 42 -14.52 13.99 -1.48
C PRO A 42 -15.96 14.33 -1.92
N GLU A 43 -16.59 15.32 -1.29
CA GLU A 43 -17.88 15.85 -1.68
C GLU A 43 -17.75 17.35 -1.96
N PHE A 44 -18.10 17.77 -3.17
CA PHE A 44 -17.98 19.15 -3.64
C PHE A 44 -19.33 19.82 -3.88
N SER A 45 -20.47 19.20 -3.50
CA SER A 45 -21.81 19.72 -3.75
C SER A 45 -21.98 21.16 -3.25
N GLU A 46 -21.61 21.47 -2.01
CA GLU A 46 -21.73 22.81 -1.44
C GLU A 46 -20.78 23.84 -2.09
N ALA A 47 -19.63 23.41 -2.57
CA ALA A 47 -18.69 24.29 -3.26
C ALA A 47 -19.24 24.68 -4.63
N ILE A 48 -19.82 23.76 -5.35
CA ILE A 48 -20.47 23.98 -6.66
C ILE A 48 -21.66 24.93 -6.50
N ASP A 49 -22.49 24.73 -5.49
CA ASP A 49 -23.64 25.61 -5.18
C ASP A 49 -23.19 27.05 -4.89
N LYS A 50 -22.13 27.22 -4.11
CA LYS A 50 -21.56 28.56 -3.82
C LYS A 50 -21.02 29.25 -5.05
N LEU A 51 -20.47 28.51 -5.99
CA LEU A 51 -19.95 29.01 -7.26
C LEU A 51 -21.07 29.27 -8.30
N LYS A 52 -22.33 28.88 -7.98
CA LYS A 52 -23.49 28.96 -8.89
C LYS A 52 -23.25 28.24 -10.22
N VAL A 53 -22.55 27.12 -10.16
CA VAL A 53 -22.31 26.24 -11.31
C VAL A 53 -23.38 25.17 -11.30
N ASN A 54 -24.10 25.03 -12.40
CA ASN A 54 -25.06 23.93 -12.57
C ASN A 54 -24.32 22.71 -13.15
N MET A 55 -24.43 21.59 -12.44
CA MET A 55 -23.93 20.30 -12.91
C MET A 55 -25.12 19.43 -13.30
N GLU A 56 -25.11 18.88 -14.50
CA GLU A 56 -26.11 17.91 -14.95
C GLU A 56 -25.42 16.55 -15.12
N GLY A 57 -25.89 15.55 -14.39
CA GLY A 57 -25.41 14.18 -14.46
C GLY A 57 -26.46 13.25 -15.08
N PHE A 58 -26.04 12.39 -15.97
CA PHE A 58 -26.88 11.32 -16.52
C PHE A 58 -26.39 9.98 -15.98
N SER A 59 -27.19 9.33 -15.18
CA SER A 59 -26.85 8.04 -14.59
C SER A 59 -27.89 6.97 -14.94
N LYS A 60 -27.43 5.73 -15.02
CA LYS A 60 -28.30 4.55 -15.16
C LYS A 60 -27.90 3.52 -14.12
N GLY A 61 -28.81 3.26 -13.19
CA GLY A 61 -28.57 2.37 -12.05
C GLY A 61 -28.83 3.08 -10.72
N LYS A 62 -28.96 2.32 -9.62
CA LYS A 62 -29.32 2.86 -8.30
C LYS A 62 -28.12 3.42 -7.51
N ASP A 63 -26.91 2.95 -7.78
CA ASP A 63 -25.72 3.22 -6.94
C ASP A 63 -24.72 4.13 -7.63
N PHE A 64 -25.17 4.92 -8.60
CA PHE A 64 -24.29 5.79 -9.37
C PHE A 64 -23.76 6.97 -8.55
N ASP A 65 -24.50 7.41 -7.54
CA ASP A 65 -24.13 8.50 -6.64
C ASP A 65 -22.83 8.22 -5.85
N ILE A 66 -22.44 6.95 -5.70
CA ILE A 66 -21.14 6.59 -5.08
C ILE A 66 -19.94 7.17 -5.84
N PHE A 67 -20.08 7.43 -7.13
CA PHE A 67 -19.02 8.00 -7.98
C PHE A 67 -19.23 9.47 -8.31
N ASP A 68 -20.36 10.04 -7.93
CA ASP A 68 -20.68 11.44 -8.20
C ASP A 68 -20.29 12.34 -7.02
N VAL A 69 -19.08 12.88 -7.09
CA VAL A 69 -18.51 13.77 -6.06
C VAL A 69 -19.15 15.17 -6.02
N PHE A 70 -20.02 15.49 -6.98
CA PHE A 70 -20.72 16.80 -7.08
C PHE A 70 -22.13 16.77 -6.51
N SER A 71 -22.64 15.58 -6.18
CA SER A 71 -23.90 15.39 -5.47
C SER A 71 -23.67 14.88 -4.06
N LYS A 72 -24.66 15.09 -3.17
CA LYS A 72 -24.61 14.50 -1.83
C LYS A 72 -24.80 13.00 -1.92
N LEU A 73 -23.90 12.28 -1.23
CA LEU A 73 -24.03 10.85 -1.11
C LEU A 73 -25.29 10.46 -0.32
N SER A 74 -26.11 9.59 -0.89
CA SER A 74 -27.31 9.09 -0.22
C SER A 74 -26.98 8.25 1.01
N GLU A 75 -27.88 8.19 1.98
CA GLU A 75 -27.68 7.33 3.17
C GLU A 75 -27.59 5.85 2.77
N GLU A 76 -28.38 5.41 1.78
CA GLU A 76 -28.29 4.04 1.25
C GLU A 76 -26.89 3.73 0.70
N SER A 77 -26.30 4.65 -0.06
CA SER A 77 -24.95 4.48 -0.61
C SER A 77 -23.89 4.52 0.47
N LYS A 78 -24.05 5.36 1.51
CA LYS A 78 -23.16 5.34 2.69
C LYS A 78 -23.20 3.99 3.39
N GLU A 79 -24.39 3.44 3.61
CA GLU A 79 -24.54 2.12 4.24
C GLU A 79 -23.85 1.02 3.43
N LYS A 80 -23.98 1.04 2.10
CA LYS A 80 -23.31 0.08 1.21
C LYS A 80 -21.77 0.22 1.28
N ILE A 81 -21.26 1.46 1.30
CA ILE A 81 -19.83 1.70 1.46
C ILE A 81 -19.34 1.15 2.80
N VAL A 82 -20.04 1.46 3.89
CA VAL A 82 -19.67 0.98 5.24
C VAL A 82 -19.75 -0.55 5.32
N TYR A 83 -20.77 -1.16 4.71
CA TYR A 83 -20.86 -2.61 4.63
C TYR A 83 -19.66 -3.21 3.90
N SER A 84 -19.32 -2.70 2.72
CA SER A 84 -18.17 -3.16 1.94
C SER A 84 -16.85 -2.99 2.71
N MET A 85 -16.68 -1.87 3.44
CA MET A 85 -15.51 -1.67 4.29
C MET A 85 -15.40 -2.72 5.40
N LYS A 86 -16.52 -3.10 6.02
CA LYS A 86 -16.54 -4.12 7.07
C LYS A 86 -16.16 -5.49 6.52
N GLU A 87 -16.65 -5.85 5.34
CA GLU A 87 -16.31 -7.11 4.69
C GLU A 87 -14.82 -7.18 4.39
N VAL A 88 -14.26 -6.15 3.75
CA VAL A 88 -12.83 -6.07 3.44
C VAL A 88 -11.97 -6.08 4.71
N TYR A 89 -12.40 -5.41 5.78
CA TYR A 89 -11.69 -5.41 7.05
C TYR A 89 -11.73 -6.79 7.73
N SER A 90 -12.88 -7.46 7.69
CA SER A 90 -13.00 -8.82 8.21
C SER A 90 -12.09 -9.79 7.48
N GLU A 91 -12.09 -9.74 6.14
CA GLU A 91 -11.19 -10.55 5.31
C GLU A 91 -9.73 -10.28 5.63
N PHE A 92 -9.34 -9.01 5.78
CA PHE A 92 -7.96 -8.66 6.13
C PHE A 92 -7.57 -9.25 7.50
N LYS A 93 -8.44 -9.13 8.51
CA LYS A 93 -8.20 -9.72 9.83
C LYS A 93 -8.04 -11.25 9.75
N GLU A 94 -8.93 -11.91 9.02
CA GLU A 94 -8.87 -13.37 8.84
C GLU A 94 -7.54 -13.82 8.23
N HIS A 95 -7.08 -13.14 7.18
CA HIS A 95 -5.78 -13.43 6.56
C HIS A 95 -4.62 -13.26 7.54
N VAL A 96 -4.63 -12.18 8.33
CA VAL A 96 -3.58 -11.94 9.34
C VAL A 96 -3.64 -12.99 10.44
N MET A 97 -4.81 -13.30 10.98
CA MET A 97 -4.98 -14.32 12.01
C MET A 97 -4.43 -15.68 11.56
N GLN A 98 -4.76 -16.10 10.34
CA GLN A 98 -4.27 -17.36 9.77
C GLN A 98 -2.77 -17.33 9.53
N ALA A 99 -2.24 -16.26 8.92
CA ALA A 99 -0.83 -16.16 8.57
C ALA A 99 0.09 -16.00 9.78
N ARG A 100 -0.39 -15.36 10.84
CA ARG A 100 0.41 -15.04 12.04
C ARG A 100 0.06 -15.92 13.24
N ASN A 101 -0.95 -16.78 13.13
CA ASN A 101 -1.49 -17.58 14.22
C ASN A 101 -1.81 -16.76 15.48
N ILE A 102 -2.46 -15.61 15.25
CA ILE A 102 -2.87 -14.67 16.31
C ILE A 102 -4.38 -14.82 16.53
N SER A 103 -4.82 -14.79 17.79
CA SER A 103 -6.23 -14.81 18.13
C SER A 103 -6.94 -13.51 17.71
N GLU A 104 -8.26 -13.54 17.49
CA GLU A 104 -9.02 -12.34 17.18
C GLU A 104 -8.89 -11.27 18.27
N GLU A 105 -8.94 -11.70 19.55
CA GLU A 105 -8.82 -10.81 20.70
C GLU A 105 -7.47 -10.08 20.72
N ASP A 106 -6.36 -10.77 20.42
CA ASP A 106 -5.04 -10.18 20.40
C ASP A 106 -4.84 -9.31 19.14
N LEU A 107 -5.40 -9.74 18.01
CA LEU A 107 -5.35 -8.95 16.79
C LEU A 107 -6.08 -7.60 16.95
N GLU A 108 -7.23 -7.55 17.60
CA GLU A 108 -7.98 -6.30 17.84
C GLU A 108 -7.15 -5.27 18.64
N LYS A 109 -6.27 -5.72 19.52
CA LYS A 109 -5.38 -4.84 20.29
C LYS A 109 -4.36 -4.12 19.40
N ILE A 110 -3.97 -4.74 18.28
CA ILE A 110 -2.89 -4.27 17.39
C ILE A 110 -3.37 -3.87 15.99
N ALA A 111 -4.64 -4.17 15.63
CA ALA A 111 -5.30 -3.78 14.39
C ALA A 111 -5.95 -2.37 14.51
N GLY A 112 -7.07 -2.14 13.81
CA GLY A 112 -7.78 -0.88 13.82
C GLY A 112 -7.01 0.25 13.15
N GLY A 113 -6.21 -0.07 12.14
CA GLY A 113 -5.41 0.89 11.37
C GLY A 113 -4.15 1.39 12.08
N ARG A 114 -3.77 0.81 13.23
CA ARG A 114 -2.54 1.20 13.95
C ARG A 114 -1.32 0.86 13.15
N VAL A 115 -0.36 1.80 13.11
CA VAL A 115 0.94 1.65 12.48
C VAL A 115 1.97 1.33 13.56
N TRP A 116 2.87 0.41 13.26
CA TRP A 116 3.89 -0.07 14.17
C TRP A 116 5.28 0.06 13.54
N LEU A 117 6.27 0.37 14.35
CA LEU A 117 7.67 0.18 13.96
C LEU A 117 7.99 -1.32 13.89
N GLY A 118 8.95 -1.72 13.04
CA GLY A 118 9.35 -3.11 12.90
C GLY A 118 9.73 -3.78 14.23
N SER A 119 10.38 -3.05 15.15
CA SER A 119 10.67 -3.53 16.51
C SER A 119 9.39 -3.87 17.27
N GLN A 120 8.40 -2.98 17.28
CA GLN A 120 7.09 -3.19 17.91
C GLN A 120 6.28 -4.29 17.21
N ALA A 121 6.36 -4.34 15.87
CA ALA A 121 5.68 -5.36 15.08
C ALA A 121 6.20 -6.77 15.38
N LYS A 122 7.50 -6.90 15.68
CA LYS A 122 8.07 -8.16 16.16
C LYS A 122 7.51 -8.57 17.53
N GLU A 123 7.42 -7.63 18.45
CA GLU A 123 6.83 -7.86 19.79
C GLU A 123 5.35 -8.27 19.69
N ASN A 124 4.64 -7.64 18.75
CA ASN A 124 3.22 -7.91 18.48
C ASN A 124 2.99 -9.20 17.64
N GLY A 125 4.02 -9.89 17.20
CA GLY A 125 3.90 -11.09 16.38
C GLY A 125 3.59 -10.85 14.90
N LEU A 126 3.58 -9.58 14.45
CA LEU A 126 3.32 -9.22 13.04
C LEU A 126 4.55 -9.44 12.14
N VAL A 127 5.76 -9.52 12.71
CA VAL A 127 7.03 -9.75 12.02
C VAL A 127 7.77 -10.87 12.74
N ASP A 128 8.46 -11.74 12.00
CA ASP A 128 9.17 -12.88 12.57
C ASP A 128 10.56 -12.48 13.06
N GLU A 129 11.29 -11.71 12.26
CA GLU A 129 12.65 -11.32 12.60
C GLU A 129 12.98 -9.88 12.21
N LEU A 130 13.83 -9.24 13.02
CA LEU A 130 14.45 -7.98 12.65
C LEU A 130 15.70 -8.27 11.83
N GLY A 131 15.81 -7.64 10.66
CA GLY A 131 16.93 -7.84 9.78
C GLY A 131 16.78 -7.12 8.44
N THR A 132 17.82 -7.25 7.64
CA THR A 132 17.95 -6.70 6.29
C THR A 132 17.49 -7.73 5.24
N LEU A 133 17.52 -7.33 3.96
CA LEU A 133 17.32 -8.26 2.85
C LEU A 133 18.36 -9.39 2.86
N ASN A 134 19.61 -9.11 3.24
CA ASN A 134 20.64 -10.13 3.29
C ASN A 134 20.35 -11.16 4.39
N ASP A 135 19.92 -10.69 5.57
CA ASP A 135 19.52 -11.59 6.67
C ASP A 135 18.35 -12.50 6.25
N CYS A 136 17.41 -11.95 5.50
CA CYS A 136 16.28 -12.70 4.94
C CYS A 136 16.75 -13.77 3.94
N ILE A 137 17.68 -13.42 3.04
CA ILE A 137 18.27 -14.36 2.06
C ILE A 137 19.05 -15.47 2.78
N ASP A 138 19.89 -15.13 3.74
CA ASP A 138 20.69 -16.08 4.50
C ASP A 138 19.79 -17.03 5.30
N SER A 139 18.72 -16.52 5.90
CA SER A 139 17.73 -17.36 6.60
C SER A 139 17.04 -18.32 5.64
N LEU A 140 16.65 -17.87 4.44
CA LEU A 140 16.05 -18.75 3.44
C LEU A 140 17.03 -19.81 2.96
N ALA A 141 18.28 -19.44 2.67
CA ALA A 141 19.32 -20.37 2.24
C ALA A 141 19.57 -21.44 3.31
N LYS A 142 19.63 -21.03 4.58
CA LYS A 142 19.78 -21.93 5.73
C LYS A 142 18.61 -22.90 5.86
N ASP A 143 17.38 -22.43 5.76
CA ASP A 143 16.18 -23.25 5.88
C ASP A 143 16.02 -24.24 4.72
N LEU A 144 16.65 -23.94 3.58
CA LEU A 144 16.72 -24.84 2.41
C LEU A 144 18.01 -25.67 2.36
N GLU A 145 18.88 -25.57 3.37
CA GLU A 145 20.17 -26.28 3.48
C GLU A 145 21.09 -26.04 2.25
N LEU A 146 20.99 -24.84 1.64
CA LEU A 146 21.82 -24.48 0.47
C LEU A 146 23.22 -24.06 0.93
N LYS A 147 24.24 -24.72 0.39
CA LYS A 147 25.66 -24.36 0.62
C LYS A 147 26.13 -23.30 -0.35
N ASP A 148 25.70 -23.41 -1.62
CA ASP A 148 26.02 -22.50 -2.69
C ASP A 148 24.73 -22.15 -3.47
N PHE A 149 24.50 -20.87 -3.74
CA PHE A 149 23.36 -20.39 -4.51
C PHE A 149 23.70 -19.16 -5.33
N LYS A 150 22.89 -18.90 -6.35
CA LYS A 150 22.96 -17.67 -7.15
C LYS A 150 21.69 -16.87 -6.99
N LEU A 151 21.85 -15.56 -6.81
CA LEU A 151 20.71 -14.64 -6.77
C LEU A 151 20.33 -14.22 -8.18
N ALA A 152 19.06 -14.36 -8.53
CA ALA A 152 18.48 -13.80 -9.74
C ALA A 152 17.49 -12.69 -9.35
N TYR A 153 17.73 -11.47 -9.83
CA TYR A 153 16.86 -10.33 -9.57
C TYR A 153 15.82 -10.23 -10.68
N ILE A 154 14.57 -10.53 -10.32
CA ILE A 154 13.42 -10.34 -11.21
C ILE A 154 12.82 -8.97 -10.90
N ARG A 155 13.06 -7.99 -11.76
CA ARG A 155 12.42 -6.68 -11.66
C ARG A 155 11.12 -6.71 -12.45
N GLY A 156 10.06 -6.14 -11.89
CA GLY A 156 8.84 -5.85 -12.64
C GLY A 156 9.16 -4.99 -13.88
N ARG A 157 8.33 -5.06 -14.92
CA ARG A 157 8.47 -4.16 -16.08
C ARG A 157 8.41 -2.73 -15.56
N GLN A 158 9.50 -2.00 -15.72
CA GLN A 158 9.46 -0.55 -15.49
C GLN A 158 8.50 0.05 -16.52
N SER A 159 7.59 0.88 -16.07
CA SER A 159 6.73 1.64 -16.97
C SER A 159 7.60 2.61 -17.79
N ILE A 160 7.17 2.93 -19.01
CA ILE A 160 7.86 3.93 -19.84
C ILE A 160 8.05 5.26 -19.07
N ALA A 161 7.09 5.62 -18.22
CA ALA A 161 7.17 6.80 -17.37
C ALA A 161 8.31 6.72 -16.33
N GLU A 162 8.54 5.55 -15.72
CA GLU A 162 9.67 5.33 -14.80
C GLU A 162 11.01 5.36 -15.53
N ILE A 163 11.07 4.78 -16.74
CA ILE A 163 12.28 4.82 -17.58
C ILE A 163 12.59 6.27 -17.95
N VAL A 164 11.61 7.03 -18.38
CA VAL A 164 11.76 8.45 -18.73
C VAL A 164 12.12 9.31 -17.50
N SER A 165 11.55 9.05 -16.34
CA SER A 165 11.91 9.77 -15.10
C SER A 165 13.31 9.42 -14.56
N ALA A 166 13.78 8.20 -14.80
CA ALA A 166 15.12 7.75 -14.45
C ALA A 166 16.19 8.27 -15.43
N MET A 167 15.80 8.68 -16.62
CA MET A 167 16.65 9.44 -17.53
C MET A 167 16.88 10.83 -16.94
N LYS A 168 17.95 10.96 -16.13
CA LYS A 168 18.35 12.26 -15.55
C LYS A 168 18.43 13.32 -16.65
N PRO A 169 17.92 14.54 -16.43
CA PRO A 169 17.85 15.59 -17.46
C PRO A 169 19.22 16.22 -17.81
N GLN A 170 20.30 15.45 -17.77
CA GLN A 170 21.62 15.91 -18.20
C GLN A 170 21.70 16.15 -19.73
N PHE A 171 20.84 15.49 -20.51
CA PHE A 171 20.81 15.66 -21.96
C PHE A 171 19.88 16.80 -22.44
N ILE A 172 18.95 17.28 -21.60
CA ILE A 172 18.02 18.34 -22.02
C ILE A 172 18.57 19.74 -21.68
N LYS A 173 19.49 19.85 -20.71
CA LYS A 173 20.04 21.15 -20.31
C LYS A 173 21.16 21.71 -21.22
N SER A 174 21.91 20.88 -21.93
CA SER A 174 23.01 21.38 -22.78
C SER A 174 22.49 22.04 -24.06
N ASP A 175 21.58 21.39 -24.78
CA ASP A 175 21.14 21.91 -26.10
C ASP A 175 20.19 23.09 -26.04
N ILE A 176 19.40 23.22 -24.98
CA ILE A 176 18.45 24.36 -24.85
C ILE A 176 19.15 25.59 -24.30
N VAL A 177 20.07 25.43 -23.35
CA VAL A 177 20.81 26.57 -22.77
C VAL A 177 21.77 27.13 -23.81
N GLU A 178 22.47 26.28 -24.58
CA GLU A 178 23.39 26.70 -25.65
C GLU A 178 22.65 27.43 -26.81
N LYS A 179 21.45 26.96 -27.18
CA LYS A 179 20.60 27.65 -28.15
C LYS A 179 20.00 28.97 -27.64
N MET A 180 19.78 29.12 -26.35
CA MET A 180 19.29 30.38 -25.77
C MET A 180 20.38 31.41 -25.57
N GLU A 181 21.65 31.00 -25.42
CA GLU A 181 22.80 31.93 -25.38
C GLU A 181 23.25 32.42 -26.76
N MET A 182 22.98 31.66 -27.83
CA MET A 182 23.22 32.09 -29.20
C MET A 182 22.17 33.07 -29.77
N LEU A 183 21.08 33.32 -29.05
CA LEU A 183 20.01 34.25 -29.43
C LEU A 183 20.07 35.59 -28.67
N LYS A 184 21.17 35.86 -27.93
CA LYS A 184 21.51 37.16 -27.33
C LYS A 184 22.64 37.82 -28.11
#